data_bcd835ffb57b83df269f3b52af1bff57
#
_entry.id   bcd835ffb57b83df269f3b52af1bff57
#
_cell.length_a   1.000
_cell.length_b   1.000
_cell.length_c   1.000
_cell.angle_alpha   90.00
_cell.angle_beta   90.00
_cell.angle_gamma   90.00
#
_symmetry.space_group_name_H-M   'P 1'
#
loop_
_entity.id
_entity.type
_entity.pdbx_description
1 polymer ?
#
loop_
_entity_poly.entity_id
_entity_poly.type
_entity_poly.pdbx_seq_one_letter_code
_entity_poly.pdbx_strand_id
1 'polypeptide(L)'
;MMTTPSPKTRILTVDDSATMRSLLRHALVGQGFEVEQADDGVSALEWLARNDCDVIITDINMPRMDGYGLIEQVRAGGAHAHRPILVLSTESSDEKKARARNAGATGWIVKPFDAEKLAAAVRRVTH
;
A
#
# COMPACT_ATOMS: atom_id res chain seq x y z
N MET A 1 32.32 3.20 18.14
CA MET A 1 31.90 2.37 17.01
C MET A 1 30.66 2.95 16.41
N MET A 2 30.68 3.18 15.11
CA MET A 2 29.51 3.72 14.41
C MET A 2 28.56 2.59 14.02
N THR A 3 27.28 2.72 14.38
CA THR A 3 26.27 1.78 13.94
C THR A 3 25.59 2.34 12.69
N THR A 4 25.44 1.50 11.68
CA THR A 4 24.66 1.86 10.50
C THR A 4 23.17 1.90 10.89
N PRO A 5 22.47 3.00 10.63
CA PRO A 5 21.03 3.03 10.92
C PRO A 5 20.30 1.99 10.07
N SER A 6 19.28 1.36 10.66
CA SER A 6 18.44 0.42 9.92
C SER A 6 17.76 1.15 8.76
N PRO A 7 17.64 0.49 7.59
CA PRO A 7 16.89 1.08 6.48
C PRO A 7 15.46 1.39 6.92
N LYS A 8 14.94 2.52 6.46
CA LYS A 8 13.54 2.85 6.70
C LYS A 8 12.64 1.89 5.93
N THR A 9 11.51 1.55 6.52
CA THR A 9 10.46 0.83 5.81
C THR A 9 9.98 1.66 4.64
N ARG A 10 9.97 1.05 3.46
CA ARG A 10 9.55 1.71 2.23
C ARG A 10 8.13 1.30 1.87
N ILE A 11 7.26 2.27 1.70
CA ILE A 11 5.84 2.08 1.39
C ILE A 11 5.57 2.57 -0.03
N LEU A 12 4.91 1.74 -0.83
CA LEU A 12 4.33 2.17 -2.10
C LEU A 12 2.87 2.49 -1.87
N THR A 13 2.47 3.76 -2.07
CA THR A 13 1.07 4.16 -2.01
C THR A 13 0.51 4.26 -3.42
N VAL A 14 -0.68 3.69 -3.63
CA VAL A 14 -1.34 3.65 -4.93
C VAL A 14 -2.74 4.25 -4.79
N ASP A 15 -2.95 5.42 -5.37
CA ASP A 15 -4.22 6.14 -5.30
C ASP A 15 -4.28 7.12 -6.46
N ASP A 16 -5.40 7.20 -7.15
CA ASP A 16 -5.56 8.10 -8.29
C ASP A 16 -5.78 9.57 -7.89
N SER A 17 -6.07 9.82 -6.62
CA SER A 17 -6.22 11.18 -6.09
C SER A 17 -4.87 11.76 -5.68
N ALA A 18 -4.45 12.82 -6.36
CA ALA A 18 -3.21 13.53 -6.00
C ALA A 18 -3.27 14.09 -4.58
N THR A 19 -4.44 14.57 -4.15
CA THR A 19 -4.64 15.07 -2.79
C THR A 19 -4.44 13.95 -1.76
N MET A 20 -5.03 12.80 -2.01
CA MET A 20 -4.88 11.66 -1.10
C MET A 20 -3.43 11.16 -1.05
N ARG A 21 -2.75 11.08 -2.21
CA ARG A 21 -1.33 10.69 -2.23
C ARG A 21 -0.48 11.64 -1.39
N SER A 22 -0.76 12.95 -1.49
CA SER A 22 -0.04 13.96 -0.70
C SER A 22 -0.31 13.81 0.79
N LEU A 23 -1.55 13.59 1.19
CA LEU A 23 -1.92 13.37 2.59
C LEU A 23 -1.25 12.11 3.17
N LEU A 24 -1.25 11.03 2.41
CA LEU A 24 -0.62 9.77 2.81
C LEU A 24 0.89 9.97 2.97
N ARG A 25 1.52 10.60 2.01
CA ARG A 25 2.95 10.87 2.06
C ARG A 25 3.32 11.68 3.30
N HIS A 26 2.61 12.77 3.53
CA HIS A 26 2.85 13.64 4.70
C HIS A 26 2.72 12.85 6.00
N ALA A 27 1.63 12.08 6.14
CA ALA A 27 1.38 11.30 7.34
C ALA A 27 2.44 10.22 7.57
N LEU A 28 2.79 9.47 6.54
CA LEU A 28 3.70 8.34 6.66
C LEU A 28 5.16 8.77 6.78
N VAL A 29 5.58 9.79 6.06
CA VAL A 29 6.93 10.36 6.22
C VAL A 29 7.09 10.92 7.63
N GLY A 30 6.05 11.56 8.16
CA GLY A 30 6.04 12.05 9.55
C GLY A 30 6.17 10.94 10.58
N GLN A 31 5.82 9.72 10.25
CA GLN A 31 5.95 8.54 11.12
C GLN A 31 7.25 7.75 10.89
N GLY A 32 8.15 8.26 10.05
CA GLY A 32 9.47 7.68 9.85
C GLY A 32 9.60 6.72 8.67
N PHE A 33 8.62 6.67 7.78
CA PHE A 33 8.66 5.79 6.61
C PHE A 33 9.16 6.52 5.36
N GLU A 34 9.73 5.76 4.42
CA GLU A 34 9.95 6.23 3.06
C GLU A 34 8.70 5.93 2.24
N VAL A 35 8.28 6.87 1.40
CA VAL A 35 7.04 6.73 0.64
C VAL A 35 7.31 6.97 -0.84
N GLU A 36 6.93 5.98 -1.66
CA GLU A 36 6.88 6.09 -3.11
C GLU A 36 5.41 6.05 -3.53
N GLN A 37 5.10 6.61 -4.69
CA GLN A 37 3.72 6.81 -5.11
C GLN A 37 3.48 6.31 -6.52
N ALA A 38 2.27 5.80 -6.74
CA ALA A 38 1.75 5.48 -8.06
C ALA A 38 0.29 5.94 -8.13
N ASP A 39 -0.19 6.26 -9.32
CA ASP A 39 -1.53 6.81 -9.51
C ASP A 39 -2.58 5.75 -9.90
N ASP A 40 -2.17 4.55 -10.27
CA ASP A 40 -3.08 3.42 -10.51
C ASP A 40 -2.32 2.09 -10.47
N GLY A 41 -3.04 0.99 -10.69
CA GLY A 41 -2.45 -0.34 -10.64
C GLY A 41 -1.40 -0.59 -11.72
N VAL A 42 -1.57 -0.03 -12.92
CA VAL A 42 -0.60 -0.18 -14.00
C VAL A 42 0.71 0.50 -13.65
N SER A 43 0.63 1.76 -13.20
CA SER A 43 1.81 2.52 -12.76
C SER A 43 2.52 1.84 -11.60
N ALA A 44 1.74 1.27 -10.67
CA ALA A 44 2.30 0.54 -9.52
C ALA A 44 3.10 -0.68 -9.99
N LEU A 45 2.57 -1.46 -10.93
CA LEU A 45 3.28 -2.63 -11.46
C LEU A 45 4.54 -2.23 -12.23
N GLU A 46 4.49 -1.13 -12.98
CA GLU A 46 5.68 -0.59 -13.67
C GLU A 46 6.76 -0.22 -12.67
N TRP A 47 6.39 0.44 -11.57
CA TRP A 47 7.32 0.81 -10.52
C TRP A 47 7.92 -0.45 -9.86
N LEU A 48 7.08 -1.43 -9.53
CA LEU A 48 7.50 -2.68 -8.89
C LEU A 48 8.42 -3.53 -9.79
N ALA A 49 8.31 -3.38 -11.11
CA ALA A 49 9.20 -4.07 -12.03
C ALA A 49 10.67 -3.65 -11.90
N ARG A 50 10.91 -2.46 -11.34
CA ARG A 50 12.25 -1.87 -11.24
C ARG A 50 12.68 -1.56 -9.81
N ASN A 51 11.77 -1.64 -8.87
CA ASN A 51 12.01 -1.21 -7.48
C ASN A 51 11.41 -2.19 -6.51
N ASP A 52 11.83 -2.11 -5.26
CA ASP A 52 11.27 -2.91 -4.18
C ASP A 52 10.63 -2.02 -3.13
N CYS A 53 9.68 -2.58 -2.38
CA CYS A 53 9.07 -1.95 -1.23
C CYS A 53 8.77 -3.00 -0.17
N ASP A 54 8.49 -2.55 1.04
CA ASP A 54 8.19 -3.45 2.16
C ASP A 54 6.68 -3.68 2.30
N VAL A 55 5.88 -2.71 1.89
CA VAL A 55 4.43 -2.79 1.98
C VAL A 55 3.79 -1.93 0.88
N ILE A 56 2.64 -2.39 0.39
CA ILE A 56 1.84 -1.65 -0.59
C ILE A 56 0.55 -1.20 0.10
N ILE A 57 0.21 0.08 -0.03
CA ILE A 57 -1.09 0.62 0.41
C ILE A 57 -1.82 1.07 -0.85
N THR A 58 -2.97 0.49 -1.13
CA THR A 58 -3.69 0.78 -2.37
C THR A 58 -5.15 1.10 -2.12
N ASP A 59 -5.69 2.07 -2.88
CA ASP A 59 -7.12 2.23 -3.03
C ASP A 59 -7.68 1.13 -3.95
N ILE A 60 -8.98 1.01 -4.02
CA ILE A 60 -9.66 0.04 -4.87
C ILE A 60 -10.06 0.67 -6.21
N ASN A 61 -10.69 1.84 -6.16
CA ASN A 61 -11.25 2.48 -7.36
C ASN A 61 -10.21 3.36 -8.06
N MET A 62 -9.63 2.84 -9.13
CA MET A 62 -8.61 3.54 -9.91
C MET A 62 -8.80 3.25 -11.39
N PRO A 63 -8.38 4.16 -12.29
CA PRO A 63 -8.45 3.91 -13.73
C PRO A 63 -7.41 2.86 -14.16
N ARG A 64 -7.59 2.31 -15.33
CA ARG A 64 -6.75 1.32 -16.00
C ARG A 64 -6.68 -0.03 -15.29
N MET A 65 -6.36 -0.05 -14.01
CA MET A 65 -6.34 -1.25 -13.18
C MET A 65 -6.74 -0.86 -11.76
N ASP A 66 -7.77 -1.48 -11.23
CA ASP A 66 -8.24 -1.22 -9.87
C ASP A 66 -7.37 -1.95 -8.82
N GLY A 67 -7.69 -1.73 -7.54
CA GLY A 67 -6.94 -2.33 -6.46
C GLY A 67 -7.03 -3.85 -6.41
N TYR A 68 -8.17 -4.42 -6.76
CA TYR A 68 -8.31 -5.88 -6.82
C TYR A 68 -7.38 -6.48 -7.87
N GLY A 69 -7.36 -5.87 -9.05
CA GLY A 69 -6.47 -6.30 -10.13
C GLY A 69 -4.99 -6.18 -9.75
N LEU A 70 -4.63 -5.08 -9.09
CA LEU A 70 -3.27 -4.89 -8.60
C LEU A 70 -2.88 -5.99 -7.61
N ILE A 71 -3.74 -6.27 -6.64
CA ILE A 71 -3.49 -7.32 -5.64
C ILE A 71 -3.26 -8.67 -6.31
N GLU A 72 -4.15 -9.02 -7.24
CA GLU A 72 -4.05 -10.29 -7.97
C GLU A 72 -2.73 -10.39 -8.75
N GLN A 73 -2.34 -9.31 -9.43
CA GLN A 73 -1.10 -9.29 -10.21
C GLN A 73 0.14 -9.39 -9.33
N VAL A 74 0.16 -8.72 -8.19
CA VAL A 74 1.28 -8.82 -7.25
C VAL A 74 1.39 -10.24 -6.71
N ARG A 75 0.26 -10.86 -6.36
CA ARG A 75 0.23 -12.23 -5.81
C ARG A 75 0.53 -13.31 -6.84
N ALA A 76 0.37 -13.02 -8.12
CA ALA A 76 0.56 -13.99 -9.20
C ALA A 76 2.01 -14.49 -9.32
N GLY A 77 2.96 -13.80 -8.72
CA GLY A 77 4.34 -14.26 -8.70
C GLY A 77 5.33 -13.09 -8.80
N GLY A 78 6.62 -13.44 -8.77
CA GLY A 78 7.70 -12.47 -8.83
C GLY A 78 8.22 -12.07 -7.46
N ALA A 79 9.10 -11.09 -7.42
CA ALA A 79 9.83 -10.69 -6.23
C ALA A 79 8.93 -10.14 -5.12
N HIS A 80 7.74 -9.63 -5.48
CA HIS A 80 6.84 -8.96 -4.53
C HIS A 80 5.62 -9.80 -4.13
N ALA A 81 5.56 -11.07 -4.54
CA ALA A 81 4.38 -11.93 -4.36
C ALA A 81 3.94 -12.07 -2.89
N HIS A 82 4.85 -11.91 -1.95
CA HIS A 82 4.58 -12.06 -0.52
C HIS A 82 4.59 -10.74 0.25
N ARG A 83 4.74 -9.61 -0.43
CA ARG A 83 4.74 -8.31 0.26
C ARG A 83 3.35 -8.03 0.84
N PRO A 84 3.26 -7.48 2.05
CA PRO A 84 1.97 -7.10 2.63
C PRO A 84 1.28 -6.05 1.76
N ILE A 85 -0.04 -6.18 1.60
CA ILE A 85 -0.87 -5.24 0.87
C ILE A 85 -2.02 -4.81 1.77
N LEU A 86 -2.08 -3.52 2.07
CA LEU A 86 -3.18 -2.91 2.82
C LEU A 86 -4.07 -2.14 1.85
N VAL A 87 -5.38 -2.38 1.92
CA VAL A 87 -6.34 -1.57 1.18
C VAL A 87 -6.73 -0.37 2.03
N LEU A 88 -6.77 0.81 1.43
CA LEU A 88 -7.23 2.04 2.07
C LEU A 88 -8.34 2.62 1.19
N SER A 89 -9.60 2.57 1.66
CA SER A 89 -10.75 2.89 0.85
C SER A 89 -11.87 3.50 1.69
N THR A 90 -12.75 4.29 1.04
CA THR A 90 -13.98 4.77 1.67
C THR A 90 -15.02 3.67 1.82
N GLU A 91 -14.86 2.57 1.10
CA GLU A 91 -15.77 1.43 1.16
C GLU A 91 -15.52 0.62 2.42
N SER A 92 -16.59 0.05 2.98
CA SER A 92 -16.49 -0.74 4.22
C SER A 92 -17.39 -1.98 4.23
N SER A 93 -18.00 -2.34 3.08
CA SER A 93 -18.87 -3.51 3.02
C SER A 93 -18.09 -4.81 3.22
N ASP A 94 -18.72 -5.77 3.89
CA ASP A 94 -18.12 -7.08 4.12
C ASP A 94 -17.83 -7.81 2.81
N GLU A 95 -18.68 -7.64 1.81
CA GLU A 95 -18.51 -8.22 0.49
C GLU A 95 -17.23 -7.74 -0.18
N LYS A 96 -16.97 -6.42 -0.16
CA LYS A 96 -15.78 -5.83 -0.76
C LYS A 96 -14.51 -6.21 -0.01
N LYS A 97 -14.60 -6.24 1.32
CA LYS A 97 -13.47 -6.69 2.15
C LYS A 97 -13.14 -8.16 1.88
N ALA A 98 -14.17 -9.00 1.76
CA ALA A 98 -13.98 -10.42 1.44
C ALA A 98 -13.36 -10.60 0.05
N ARG A 99 -13.79 -9.81 -0.92
CA ARG A 99 -13.22 -9.83 -2.27
C ARG A 99 -11.74 -9.48 -2.25
N ALA A 100 -11.36 -8.45 -1.49
CA ALA A 100 -9.95 -8.05 -1.36
C ALA A 100 -9.13 -9.15 -0.69
N ARG A 101 -9.66 -9.74 0.36
CA ARG A 101 -9.00 -10.85 1.07
C ARG A 101 -8.79 -12.04 0.14
N ASN A 102 -9.79 -12.39 -0.64
CA ASN A 102 -9.70 -13.49 -1.61
C ASN A 102 -8.69 -13.21 -2.72
N ALA A 103 -8.53 -11.93 -3.09
CA ALA A 103 -7.49 -11.53 -4.04
C ALA A 103 -6.08 -11.59 -3.43
N GLY A 104 -5.97 -11.56 -2.10
CA GLY A 104 -4.70 -11.68 -1.40
C GLY A 104 -4.32 -10.47 -0.55
N ALA A 105 -5.26 -9.55 -0.27
CA ALA A 105 -4.98 -8.40 0.60
C ALA A 105 -4.69 -8.86 2.02
N THR A 106 -3.76 -8.17 2.68
CA THR A 106 -3.37 -8.43 4.07
C THR A 106 -4.33 -7.77 5.05
N GLY A 107 -4.84 -6.59 4.73
CA GLY A 107 -5.76 -5.86 5.60
C GLY A 107 -6.52 -4.79 4.85
N TRP A 108 -7.50 -4.20 5.55
CA TRP A 108 -8.38 -3.17 5.00
C TRP A 108 -8.52 -2.04 6.01
N ILE A 109 -8.30 -0.81 5.57
CA ILE A 109 -8.42 0.39 6.39
C ILE A 109 -9.42 1.32 5.72
N VAL A 110 -10.37 1.84 6.51
CA VAL A 110 -11.43 2.71 5.99
C VAL A 110 -10.98 4.18 6.08
N LYS A 111 -11.20 4.93 5.01
CA LYS A 111 -10.98 6.39 4.99
C LYS A 111 -12.12 7.11 5.73
N PRO A 112 -11.87 8.23 6.38
CA PRO A 112 -10.57 8.90 6.53
C PRO A 112 -9.65 8.13 7.47
N PHE A 113 -8.35 8.19 7.22
CA PHE A 113 -7.37 7.48 8.03
C PHE A 113 -6.84 8.36 9.17
N ASP A 114 -6.40 7.70 10.25
CA ASP A 114 -5.65 8.30 11.33
C ASP A 114 -4.17 7.95 11.11
N ALA A 115 -3.29 8.95 11.11
CA ALA A 115 -1.87 8.75 10.79
C ALA A 115 -1.19 7.74 11.73
N GLU A 116 -1.48 7.81 13.03
CA GLU A 116 -0.88 6.89 14.00
C GLU A 116 -1.41 5.47 13.85
N LYS A 117 -2.71 5.32 13.61
CA LYS A 117 -3.32 4.00 13.39
C LYS A 117 -2.83 3.37 12.09
N LEU A 118 -2.68 4.18 11.04
CA LEU A 118 -2.15 3.71 9.77
C LEU A 118 -0.71 3.25 9.92
N ALA A 119 0.12 4.04 10.60
CA ALA A 119 1.51 3.67 10.89
C ALA A 119 1.59 2.39 11.72
N ALA A 120 0.72 2.23 12.72
CA ALA A 120 0.65 1.01 13.52
C ALA A 120 0.30 -0.21 12.68
N ALA A 121 -0.64 -0.06 11.74
CA ALA A 121 -1.01 -1.14 10.82
C ALA A 121 0.18 -1.54 9.92
N VAL A 122 0.91 -0.55 9.39
CA VAL A 122 2.11 -0.80 8.59
C VAL A 122 3.14 -1.57 9.39
N ARG A 123 3.43 -1.13 10.61
CA ARG A 123 4.40 -1.80 11.47
C ARG A 123 4.00 -3.24 11.79
N ARG A 124 2.70 -3.46 12.00
CA ARG A 124 2.17 -4.80 12.30
C ARG A 124 2.40 -5.79 11.17
N VAL A 125 2.26 -5.36 9.93
CA VAL A 125 2.36 -6.25 8.76
C VAL A 125 3.78 -6.36 8.20
N THR A 126 4.71 -5.52 8.65
CA THR A 126 6.10 -5.52 8.16
C THR A 126 7.06 -6.26 9.09
N HIS A 127 6.55 -6.92 10.10
CA HIS A 127 7.37 -7.74 11.01
C HIS A 127 7.29 -9.20 10.71
#